data_027cc14092380c4dfc0d32a1ecb8c0dd
#
_entry.id   027cc14092380c4dfc0d32a1ecb8c0dd
#
_cell.length_a   1.000
_cell.length_b   1.000
_cell.length_c   1.000
_cell.angle_alpha   90.00
_cell.angle_beta   90.00
_cell.angle_gamma   90.00
#
_symmetry.space_group_name_H-M   'P 1'
#
loop_
_entity.id
_entity.type
_entity.pdbx_description
1 polymer ?
#
loop_
_entity_poly.entity_id
_entity_poly.type
_entity_poly.pdbx_seq_one_letter_code
_entity_poly.pdbx_strand_id
1 'polypeptide(L)'
;MLLIKNSYEWWFLVDFLLPPQELFYYIINDNLAQMLNLIYEQWFYRFEFPNAQNLPYSQSNGELVWNEKIKRRIPQGWKVQTMMSNDLFSVVSSGVERFTSKKYYATADIIGSDIGEGNDIDYETRESRANMQPVLNSVWFAKMKNSVKHLFLNKEMLPFIANSILSTGFYGLKCSELSFEYIASVVSAPIFEITKDRLSHGATQQGIGDDDLANIPLLVPDETTLTKYHEATKGFFSQISNNILENKRLIAVRNFLLPLLMNGQATIAE
;
A
#
# COMPACT_ATOMS: atom_id res chain seq x y z
N MET A 1 39.12 2.58 -26.23
CA MET A 1 38.22 3.46 -26.98
C MET A 1 37.30 2.58 -27.83
N LEU A 2 36.18 2.16 -27.25
CA LEU A 2 35.16 1.35 -27.94
C LEU A 2 34.22 2.32 -28.66
N LEU A 3 34.37 2.37 -29.98
CA LEU A 3 33.46 3.10 -30.86
C LEU A 3 32.16 2.29 -30.97
N ILE A 4 31.14 2.68 -30.26
CA ILE A 4 29.78 2.14 -30.35
C ILE A 4 29.17 2.68 -31.64
N LYS A 5 29.03 1.84 -32.65
CA LYS A 5 28.61 2.22 -34.00
C LYS A 5 27.13 2.11 -34.29
N ASN A 6 26.31 1.59 -33.38
CA ASN A 6 24.86 1.40 -33.59
C ASN A 6 24.02 1.71 -32.37
N SER A 7 22.89 2.38 -32.56
CA SER A 7 21.92 2.74 -31.52
C SER A 7 21.38 1.54 -30.73
N TYR A 8 21.44 0.32 -31.28
CA TYR A 8 21.03 -0.92 -30.61
C TYR A 8 22.02 -1.38 -29.53
N GLU A 9 23.31 -1.07 -29.64
CA GLU A 9 24.34 -1.45 -28.64
C GLU A 9 24.23 -0.61 -27.37
N TRP A 10 23.73 0.63 -27.46
CA TRP A 10 23.43 1.47 -26.30
C TRP A 10 22.33 0.91 -25.43
N TRP A 11 21.27 0.36 -26.02
CA TRP A 11 20.18 -0.29 -25.29
C TRP A 11 20.67 -1.49 -24.47
N PHE A 12 21.55 -2.31 -25.06
CA PHE A 12 22.13 -3.48 -24.40
C PHE A 12 23.06 -3.08 -23.24
N LEU A 13 23.81 -1.98 -23.39
CA LEU A 13 24.72 -1.47 -22.34
C LEU A 13 23.98 -0.78 -21.20
N VAL A 14 22.93 -0.03 -21.47
CA VAL A 14 22.10 0.64 -20.44
C VAL A 14 21.32 -0.38 -19.63
N ASP A 15 20.74 -1.40 -20.27
CA ASP A 15 20.02 -2.47 -19.57
C ASP A 15 20.92 -3.50 -18.86
N PHE A 16 22.16 -3.68 -19.32
CA PHE A 16 23.04 -4.72 -18.81
C PHE A 16 24.12 -4.22 -17.82
N LEU A 17 24.57 -2.97 -17.93
CA LEU A 17 25.66 -2.44 -17.10
C LEU A 17 25.20 -1.59 -15.90
N LEU A 18 23.98 -1.08 -15.92
CA LEU A 18 23.36 -0.44 -14.81
C LEU A 18 21.98 -1.09 -14.62
N PRO A 19 21.82 -1.97 -13.62
CA PRO A 19 20.45 -2.33 -13.23
C PRO A 19 19.73 -1.01 -12.98
N PRO A 20 18.57 -0.76 -13.65
CA PRO A 20 17.88 0.52 -13.50
C PRO A 20 17.72 0.79 -12.01
N GLN A 21 17.98 2.01 -11.55
CA GLN A 21 17.77 2.38 -10.14
C GLN A 21 16.37 2.00 -9.67
N GLU A 22 15.43 1.98 -10.60
CA GLU A 22 14.07 1.46 -10.44
C GLU A 22 14.07 0.03 -9.89
N LEU A 23 14.81 -0.91 -10.50
CA LEU A 23 14.88 -2.30 -10.04
C LEU A 23 15.46 -2.40 -8.63
N PHE A 24 16.42 -1.53 -8.29
CA PHE A 24 17.02 -1.50 -6.95
C PHE A 24 15.98 -1.13 -5.89
N TYR A 25 15.15 -0.10 -6.14
CA TYR A 25 14.08 0.28 -5.23
C TYR A 25 12.98 -0.79 -5.11
N TYR A 26 12.65 -1.50 -6.20
CA TYR A 26 11.74 -2.65 -6.14
C TYR A 26 12.26 -3.75 -5.22
N ILE A 27 13.53 -4.13 -5.36
CA ILE A 27 14.17 -5.15 -4.50
C ILE A 27 14.19 -4.70 -3.04
N ILE A 28 14.52 -3.43 -2.76
CA ILE A 28 14.49 -2.88 -1.40
C ILE A 28 13.08 -2.94 -0.84
N ASN A 29 12.08 -2.48 -1.58
CA ASN A 29 10.68 -2.45 -1.12
C ASN A 29 10.15 -3.86 -0.87
N ASP A 30 10.48 -4.83 -1.71
CA ASP A 30 10.12 -6.24 -1.47
C ASP A 30 10.74 -6.78 -0.18
N ASN A 31 12.03 -6.53 0.06
CA ASN A 31 12.69 -6.92 1.30
C ASN A 31 12.05 -6.25 2.53
N LEU A 32 11.76 -4.94 2.45
CA LEU A 32 11.09 -4.21 3.54
C LEU A 32 9.69 -4.75 3.80
N ALA A 33 8.92 -5.06 2.76
CA ALA A 33 7.59 -5.67 2.86
C ALA A 33 7.65 -7.07 3.51
N GLN A 34 8.64 -7.89 3.15
CA GLN A 34 8.86 -9.19 3.78
C GLN A 34 9.20 -9.03 5.26
N MET A 35 10.06 -8.08 5.63
CA MET A 35 10.40 -7.79 7.04
C MET A 35 9.15 -7.33 7.82
N LEU A 36 8.35 -6.45 7.26
CA LEU A 36 7.08 -6.00 7.87
C LEU A 36 6.12 -7.17 8.10
N ASN A 37 6.01 -8.07 7.12
CA ASN A 37 5.16 -9.25 7.24
C ASN A 37 5.64 -10.19 8.35
N LEU A 38 6.95 -10.42 8.48
CA LEU A 38 7.53 -11.21 9.57
C LEU A 38 7.26 -10.59 10.95
N ILE A 39 7.43 -9.25 11.08
CA ILE A 39 7.13 -8.54 12.33
C ILE A 39 5.64 -8.66 12.67
N TYR A 40 4.76 -8.46 11.66
CA TYR A 40 3.32 -8.60 11.83
C TYR A 40 2.94 -10.02 12.28
N GLU A 41 3.45 -11.06 11.63
CA GLU A 41 3.19 -12.45 12.02
C GLU A 41 3.66 -12.74 13.43
N GLN A 42 4.84 -12.29 13.79
CA GLN A 42 5.40 -12.50 15.12
C GLN A 42 4.54 -11.80 16.19
N TRP A 43 4.12 -10.57 15.96
CA TRP A 43 3.37 -9.78 16.95
C TRP A 43 1.90 -10.18 17.06
N PHE A 44 1.21 -10.36 15.93
CA PHE A 44 -0.25 -10.52 15.92
C PHE A 44 -0.73 -11.94 15.59
N TYR A 45 0.17 -12.77 15.11
CA TYR A 45 -0.14 -14.17 14.87
C TYR A 45 0.42 -15.09 15.95
N ARG A 46 1.66 -14.86 16.39
CA ARG A 46 2.31 -15.62 17.48
C ARG A 46 2.16 -14.97 18.84
N PHE A 47 1.72 -13.73 18.91
CA PHE A 47 1.61 -12.90 20.11
C PHE A 47 2.94 -12.73 20.85
N GLU A 48 4.01 -12.58 20.09
CA GLU A 48 5.36 -12.36 20.62
C GLU A 48 5.76 -10.87 20.59
N PHE A 49 4.79 -9.97 20.70
CA PHE A 49 5.05 -8.54 20.85
C PHE A 49 5.73 -8.27 22.20
N PRO A 50 6.55 -7.20 22.32
CA PRO A 50 7.28 -6.90 23.55
C PRO A 50 6.32 -6.47 24.66
N ASN A 51 6.38 -7.19 25.80
CA ASN A 51 5.64 -6.83 27.02
C ASN A 51 6.28 -5.60 27.72
N ALA A 52 5.90 -5.30 28.96
CA ALA A 52 6.43 -4.17 29.71
C ALA A 52 7.94 -4.29 30.04
N GLN A 53 8.49 -5.51 30.04
CA GLN A 53 9.91 -5.81 30.26
C GLN A 53 10.68 -6.01 28.95
N ASN A 54 10.07 -5.71 27.79
CA ASN A 54 10.60 -5.96 26.45
C ASN A 54 10.89 -7.45 26.15
N LEU A 55 10.21 -8.36 26.83
CA LEU A 55 10.25 -9.80 26.54
C LEU A 55 9.05 -10.19 25.67
N PRO A 56 9.15 -11.27 24.84
CA PRO A 56 8.03 -11.75 24.04
C PRO A 56 6.83 -12.13 24.92
N TYR A 57 5.64 -11.55 24.62
CA TYR A 57 4.46 -11.67 25.48
C TYR A 57 4.05 -13.13 25.73
N SER A 58 3.86 -13.93 24.68
CA SER A 58 3.40 -15.31 24.82
C SER A 58 4.40 -16.22 25.54
N GLN A 59 5.71 -15.98 25.36
CA GLN A 59 6.78 -16.76 25.99
C GLN A 59 7.06 -16.32 27.44
N SER A 60 6.57 -15.16 27.85
CA SER A 60 6.77 -14.56 29.17
C SER A 60 5.52 -14.66 30.05
N ASN A 61 4.76 -15.75 29.93
CA ASN A 61 3.53 -16.01 30.66
C ASN A 61 2.41 -14.96 30.41
N GLY A 62 2.39 -14.35 29.23
CA GLY A 62 1.29 -13.47 28.81
C GLY A 62 -0.04 -14.21 28.82
N GLU A 63 -1.07 -13.64 29.46
CA GLU A 63 -2.36 -14.29 29.58
C GLU A 63 -3.11 -14.29 28.24
N LEU A 64 -3.55 -15.45 27.80
CA LEU A 64 -4.32 -15.67 26.58
C LEU A 64 -5.73 -16.16 26.91
N VAL A 65 -6.76 -15.44 26.45
CA VAL A 65 -8.17 -15.77 26.62
C VAL A 65 -8.79 -16.29 25.36
N TRP A 66 -9.73 -17.23 25.46
CA TRP A 66 -10.42 -17.80 24.31
C TRP A 66 -11.41 -16.78 23.73
N ASN A 67 -11.38 -16.60 22.39
CA ASN A 67 -12.32 -15.75 21.68
C ASN A 67 -13.24 -16.59 20.75
N GLU A 68 -14.54 -16.53 21.00
CA GLU A 68 -15.53 -17.32 20.26
C GLU A 68 -15.71 -16.88 18.81
N LYS A 69 -15.49 -15.61 18.48
CA LYS A 69 -15.70 -15.07 17.12
C LYS A 69 -14.68 -15.62 16.13
N ILE A 70 -13.42 -15.68 16.53
CA ILE A 70 -12.32 -16.13 15.65
C ILE A 70 -11.82 -17.54 15.99
N LYS A 71 -12.46 -18.22 16.99
CA LYS A 71 -12.11 -19.58 17.43
C LYS A 71 -10.63 -19.75 17.77
N ARG A 72 -10.07 -18.75 18.48
CA ARG A 72 -8.66 -18.69 18.80
C ARG A 72 -8.44 -18.03 20.16
N ARG A 73 -7.34 -18.38 20.84
CA ARG A 73 -6.87 -17.60 22.00
C ARG A 73 -6.22 -16.32 21.54
N ILE A 74 -6.51 -15.20 22.23
CA ILE A 74 -5.93 -13.87 21.98
C ILE A 74 -5.42 -13.30 23.30
N PRO A 75 -4.49 -12.31 23.28
CA PRO A 75 -4.02 -11.65 24.49
C PRO A 75 -5.18 -11.04 25.28
N GLN A 76 -5.08 -11.12 26.60
CA GLN A 76 -6.05 -10.49 27.49
C GLN A 76 -6.14 -8.98 27.23
N GLY A 77 -7.36 -8.46 27.19
CA GLY A 77 -7.64 -7.05 26.89
C GLY A 77 -7.77 -6.70 25.41
N TRP A 78 -7.33 -7.59 24.50
CA TRP A 78 -7.57 -7.38 23.06
C TRP A 78 -9.02 -7.69 22.69
N LYS A 79 -9.52 -7.02 21.65
CA LYS A 79 -10.89 -7.17 21.16
C LYS A 79 -10.92 -7.79 19.77
N VAL A 80 -12.05 -8.39 19.41
CA VAL A 80 -12.34 -8.78 18.04
C VAL A 80 -13.56 -7.99 17.57
N GLN A 81 -13.34 -7.13 16.58
CA GLN A 81 -14.33 -6.32 15.89
C GLN A 81 -14.50 -6.79 14.44
N THR A 82 -15.02 -5.98 13.56
CA THR A 82 -15.10 -6.26 12.11
C THR A 82 -14.48 -5.12 11.32
N MET A 83 -14.12 -5.38 10.05
CA MET A 83 -13.59 -4.33 9.18
C MET A 83 -14.56 -3.18 8.94
N MET A 84 -15.89 -3.39 9.09
CA MET A 84 -16.90 -2.32 8.94
C MET A 84 -17.19 -1.55 10.24
N SER A 85 -16.95 -2.17 11.40
CA SER A 85 -17.24 -1.58 12.70
C SER A 85 -16.10 -1.85 13.67
N ASN A 86 -15.19 -0.86 13.79
CA ASN A 86 -14.00 -0.96 14.63
C ASN A 86 -13.51 0.40 15.11
N ASP A 87 -12.57 0.39 16.06
CA ASP A 87 -12.00 1.57 16.70
C ASP A 87 -10.73 2.09 16.01
N LEU A 88 -10.22 1.41 14.95
CA LEU A 88 -8.90 1.67 14.38
C LEU A 88 -8.95 2.52 13.11
N PHE A 89 -10.04 2.46 12.36
CA PHE A 89 -10.22 3.23 11.13
C PHE A 89 -11.69 3.47 10.81
N SER A 90 -11.94 4.38 9.87
CA SER A 90 -13.22 4.57 9.21
C SER A 90 -13.09 4.34 7.70
N VAL A 91 -14.16 3.90 7.06
CA VAL A 91 -14.19 3.76 5.59
C VAL A 91 -14.25 5.15 4.94
N VAL A 92 -13.42 5.34 3.92
CA VAL A 92 -13.44 6.58 3.12
C VAL A 92 -14.64 6.56 2.20
N SER A 93 -15.54 7.51 2.37
CA SER A 93 -16.72 7.67 1.51
C SER A 93 -16.34 8.16 0.11
N SER A 94 -17.12 7.77 -0.89
CA SER A 94 -17.00 8.34 -2.22
C SER A 94 -17.36 9.82 -2.22
N GLY A 95 -16.67 10.60 -3.04
CA GLY A 95 -16.83 12.03 -3.18
C GLY A 95 -15.47 12.71 -3.31
N VAL A 96 -15.42 13.76 -4.10
CA VAL A 96 -14.23 14.58 -4.29
C VAL A 96 -14.62 16.06 -4.27
N GLU A 97 -13.78 16.89 -3.66
CA GLU A 97 -13.91 18.34 -3.73
C GLU A 97 -13.62 18.84 -5.14
N ARG A 98 -14.08 20.07 -5.47
CA ARG A 98 -13.76 20.70 -6.75
C ARG A 98 -12.27 20.96 -6.86
N PHE A 99 -11.73 20.68 -8.05
CA PHE A 99 -10.32 20.90 -8.40
C PHE A 99 -10.21 21.36 -9.86
N THR A 100 -9.12 22.02 -10.21
CA THR A 100 -8.84 22.45 -11.58
C THR A 100 -8.26 21.30 -12.40
N SER A 101 -7.21 20.64 -11.88
CA SER A 101 -6.57 19.50 -12.52
C SER A 101 -5.98 18.58 -11.46
N LYS A 102 -6.18 17.26 -11.63
CA LYS A 102 -5.55 16.20 -10.85
C LYS A 102 -5.27 14.99 -11.72
N LYS A 103 -4.45 14.08 -11.21
CA LYS A 103 -4.22 12.77 -11.81
C LYS A 103 -5.24 11.74 -11.32
N TYR A 104 -5.94 11.12 -12.24
CA TYR A 104 -6.81 9.98 -11.95
C TYR A 104 -6.06 8.67 -12.09
N TYR A 105 -6.22 7.81 -11.10
CA TYR A 105 -5.67 6.46 -11.07
C TYR A 105 -6.80 5.44 -11.05
N ALA A 106 -6.99 4.77 -12.17
CA ALA A 106 -7.84 3.59 -12.26
C ALA A 106 -7.15 2.41 -11.53
N THR A 107 -7.90 1.33 -11.27
CA THR A 107 -7.27 0.12 -10.70
C THR A 107 -6.21 -0.48 -11.62
N ALA A 108 -6.29 -0.27 -12.93
CA ALA A 108 -5.27 -0.72 -13.88
C ALA A 108 -3.93 0.01 -13.73
N ASP A 109 -3.94 1.26 -13.27
CA ASP A 109 -2.74 2.08 -13.11
C ASP A 109 -1.92 1.73 -11.86
N ILE A 110 -2.40 0.80 -11.03
CA ILE A 110 -1.71 0.31 -9.86
C ILE A 110 -1.34 -1.16 -10.08
N ILE A 111 -0.07 -1.52 -9.86
CA ILE A 111 0.46 -2.88 -9.97
C ILE A 111 1.12 -3.24 -8.64
N GLY A 112 0.51 -4.14 -7.86
CA GLY A 112 0.93 -4.35 -6.48
C GLY A 112 0.77 -3.08 -5.66
N SER A 113 1.89 -2.43 -5.30
CA SER A 113 1.92 -1.11 -4.64
C SER A 113 2.53 -0.02 -5.53
N ASP A 114 2.90 -0.34 -6.76
CA ASP A 114 3.51 0.61 -7.69
C ASP A 114 2.45 1.48 -8.37
N ILE A 115 2.79 2.76 -8.53
CA ILE A 115 1.89 3.80 -9.04
C ILE A 115 2.31 4.17 -10.46
N GLY A 116 1.49 3.83 -11.44
CA GLY A 116 1.67 4.22 -12.84
C GLY A 116 1.54 5.73 -13.09
N GLU A 117 1.39 6.12 -14.35
CA GLU A 117 1.35 7.54 -14.74
C GLU A 117 0.01 8.22 -14.38
N GLY A 118 -1.10 7.46 -14.45
CA GLY A 118 -2.43 8.01 -14.32
C GLY A 118 -2.81 8.98 -15.45
N ASN A 119 -4.05 9.42 -15.50
CA ASN A 119 -4.57 10.33 -16.53
C ASN A 119 -4.86 11.70 -15.92
N ASP A 120 -4.53 12.78 -16.65
CA ASP A 120 -4.93 14.12 -16.24
C ASP A 120 -6.44 14.28 -16.40
N ILE A 121 -7.10 14.77 -15.38
CA ILE A 121 -8.54 15.03 -15.37
C ILE A 121 -8.83 16.39 -14.76
N ASP A 122 -9.92 17.01 -15.18
CA ASP A 122 -10.56 18.11 -14.48
C ASP A 122 -11.84 17.65 -13.77
N TYR A 123 -12.36 18.49 -12.87
CA TYR A 123 -13.53 18.12 -12.08
C TYR A 123 -14.79 17.92 -12.94
N GLU A 124 -14.99 18.73 -13.99
CA GLU A 124 -16.24 18.77 -14.75
C GLU A 124 -16.34 17.60 -15.76
N THR A 125 -15.20 17.16 -16.33
CA THR A 125 -15.18 16.11 -17.36
C THR A 125 -14.77 14.74 -16.83
N ARG A 126 -14.50 14.62 -15.52
CA ARG A 126 -14.04 13.35 -14.95
C ARG A 126 -15.05 12.22 -15.13
N GLU A 127 -14.54 11.03 -15.29
CA GLU A 127 -15.34 9.80 -15.25
C GLU A 127 -16.08 9.65 -13.90
N SER A 128 -17.28 9.08 -13.90
CA SER A 128 -18.05 8.81 -12.69
C SER A 128 -17.29 7.94 -11.66
N ARG A 129 -16.38 7.09 -12.15
CA ARG A 129 -15.51 6.26 -11.32
C ARG A 129 -14.35 7.03 -10.68
N ALA A 130 -13.99 8.20 -11.17
CA ALA A 130 -12.96 9.07 -10.60
C ALA A 130 -13.55 9.85 -9.41
N ASN A 131 -13.86 9.14 -8.32
CA ASN A 131 -14.66 9.71 -7.23
C ASN A 131 -14.20 9.28 -5.81
N MET A 132 -12.95 8.86 -5.65
CA MET A 132 -12.36 8.55 -4.33
C MET A 132 -11.21 9.50 -4.06
N GLN A 133 -11.37 10.35 -3.02
CA GLN A 133 -10.33 11.28 -2.59
C GLN A 133 -9.33 10.59 -1.67
N PRO A 134 -8.04 10.47 -2.05
CA PRO A 134 -7.00 10.02 -1.14
C PRO A 134 -6.88 10.94 0.07
N VAL A 135 -6.64 10.37 1.25
CA VAL A 135 -6.48 11.10 2.49
C VAL A 135 -5.23 10.62 3.24
N LEU A 136 -4.70 11.48 4.11
CA LEU A 136 -3.54 11.14 4.94
C LEU A 136 -3.86 9.97 5.89
N ASN A 137 -2.87 9.14 6.17
CA ASN A 137 -2.96 7.94 7.00
C ASN A 137 -4.09 7.00 6.53
N SER A 138 -4.12 6.71 5.23
CA SER A 138 -5.12 5.81 4.66
C SER A 138 -4.50 4.62 3.94
N VAL A 139 -5.18 3.50 4.08
CA VAL A 139 -4.83 2.21 3.46
C VAL A 139 -5.87 1.91 2.39
N TRP A 140 -5.42 1.62 1.19
CA TRP A 140 -6.29 1.38 0.05
C TRP A 140 -6.00 0.01 -0.57
N PHE A 141 -7.06 -0.70 -0.96
CA PHE A 141 -6.94 -1.97 -1.67
C PHE A 141 -8.00 -2.09 -2.77
N ALA A 142 -7.71 -2.88 -3.81
CA ALA A 142 -8.65 -3.12 -4.90
C ALA A 142 -9.82 -4.00 -4.43
N LYS A 143 -11.05 -3.60 -4.75
CA LYS A 143 -12.27 -4.36 -4.42
C LYS A 143 -12.39 -5.66 -5.18
N MET A 144 -11.83 -5.72 -6.38
CA MET A 144 -11.97 -6.86 -7.28
C MET A 144 -11.25 -8.10 -6.77
N LYS A 145 -11.88 -9.24 -7.00
CA LYS A 145 -11.31 -10.57 -6.78
C LYS A 145 -10.06 -10.79 -7.62
N ASN A 146 -9.09 -11.53 -7.08
CA ASN A 146 -7.80 -11.81 -7.73
C ASN A 146 -7.02 -10.54 -8.12
N SER A 147 -7.22 -9.45 -7.39
CA SER A 147 -6.57 -8.17 -7.65
C SER A 147 -5.85 -7.67 -6.41
N VAL A 148 -4.58 -8.07 -6.26
CA VAL A 148 -3.71 -7.65 -5.16
C VAL A 148 -3.10 -6.31 -5.53
N LYS A 149 -3.69 -5.23 -5.02
CA LYS A 149 -3.26 -3.85 -5.26
C LYS A 149 -3.50 -3.04 -4.00
N HIS A 150 -2.41 -2.50 -3.44
CA HIS A 150 -2.45 -1.78 -2.18
C HIS A 150 -1.77 -0.41 -2.32
N LEU A 151 -2.34 0.61 -1.68
CA LEU A 151 -1.69 1.91 -1.52
C LEU A 151 -1.68 2.28 -0.05
N PHE A 152 -0.53 2.67 0.45
CA PHE A 152 -0.31 3.08 1.84
C PHE A 152 0.05 4.56 1.85
N LEU A 153 -0.90 5.41 2.23
CA LEU A 153 -0.80 6.85 2.09
C LEU A 153 -0.47 7.52 3.43
N ASN A 154 0.80 7.50 3.77
CA ASN A 154 1.39 8.16 4.92
C ASN A 154 1.80 9.62 4.58
N LYS A 155 2.51 10.28 5.50
CA LYS A 155 2.96 11.69 5.32
C LYS A 155 3.91 11.89 4.14
N GLU A 156 4.72 10.90 3.80
CA GLU A 156 5.62 10.95 2.65
C GLU A 156 4.83 11.02 1.34
N MET A 157 3.63 10.43 1.30
CA MET A 157 2.74 10.42 0.14
C MET A 157 1.88 11.69 -0.03
N LEU A 158 2.08 12.73 0.78
CA LEU A 158 1.33 13.99 0.67
C LEU A 158 1.31 14.59 -0.75
N PRO A 159 2.41 14.60 -1.53
CA PRO A 159 2.38 15.09 -2.92
C PRO A 159 1.45 14.27 -3.82
N PHE A 160 1.38 12.95 -3.62
CA PHE A 160 0.44 12.09 -4.32
C PHE A 160 -1.00 12.35 -3.86
N ILE A 161 -1.26 12.41 -2.55
CA ILE A 161 -2.59 12.64 -1.96
C ILE A 161 -3.19 13.95 -2.50
N ALA A 162 -2.42 15.03 -2.52
CA ALA A 162 -2.89 16.34 -2.96
C ALA A 162 -3.29 16.38 -4.44
N ASN A 163 -2.57 15.63 -5.28
CA ASN A 163 -2.69 15.72 -6.74
C ASN A 163 -3.41 14.53 -7.38
N SER A 164 -4.03 13.65 -6.59
CA SER A 164 -4.62 12.41 -7.10
C SER A 164 -6.10 12.27 -6.81
N ILE A 165 -6.78 11.53 -7.67
CA ILE A 165 -8.10 10.95 -7.47
C ILE A 165 -8.02 9.47 -7.79
N LEU A 166 -8.60 8.62 -6.94
CA LEU A 166 -8.64 7.18 -7.15
C LEU A 166 -10.00 6.73 -7.71
N SER A 167 -9.97 5.58 -8.35
CA SER A 167 -11.18 4.90 -8.82
C SER A 167 -12.04 4.40 -7.66
N THR A 168 -13.35 4.42 -7.83
CA THR A 168 -14.32 3.71 -6.95
C THR A 168 -14.13 2.20 -6.91
N GLY A 169 -13.25 1.66 -7.75
CA GLY A 169 -12.77 0.26 -7.68
C GLY A 169 -11.82 -0.01 -6.51
N PHE A 170 -11.39 1.02 -5.78
CA PHE A 170 -10.65 0.89 -4.54
C PHE A 170 -11.55 1.04 -3.31
N TYR A 171 -11.17 0.38 -2.24
CA TYR A 171 -11.65 0.59 -0.88
C TYR A 171 -10.60 1.40 -0.13
N GLY A 172 -11.01 2.46 0.55
CA GLY A 172 -10.13 3.30 1.38
C GLY A 172 -10.47 3.19 2.86
N LEU A 173 -9.47 2.99 3.69
CA LEU A 173 -9.56 2.92 5.14
C LEU A 173 -8.76 4.08 5.73
N LYS A 174 -9.43 5.07 6.32
CA LYS A 174 -8.78 6.20 7.00
C LYS A 174 -8.46 5.81 8.43
N CYS A 175 -7.19 5.68 8.73
CA CYS A 175 -6.63 5.28 10.03
C CYS A 175 -6.28 6.48 10.91
N SER A 176 -6.12 6.23 12.22
CA SER A 176 -5.35 7.11 13.10
C SER A 176 -3.86 6.98 12.79
N GLU A 177 -3.05 7.89 13.32
CA GLU A 177 -1.59 7.81 13.19
C GLU A 177 -1.04 6.49 13.77
N LEU A 178 -1.53 6.07 14.93
CA LEU A 178 -1.08 4.86 15.62
C LEU A 178 -1.58 3.55 14.99
N SER A 179 -2.69 3.58 14.27
CA SER A 179 -3.27 2.37 13.68
C SER A 179 -2.86 2.14 12.22
N PHE A 180 -2.27 3.13 11.56
CA PHE A 180 -1.98 3.09 10.14
C PHE A 180 -1.11 1.90 9.75
N GLU A 181 0.06 1.72 10.38
CA GLU A 181 0.99 0.65 10.04
C GLU A 181 0.41 -0.73 10.35
N TYR A 182 -0.37 -0.83 11.44
CA TYR A 182 -1.06 -2.07 11.79
C TYR A 182 -2.09 -2.44 10.71
N ILE A 183 -2.95 -1.51 10.31
CA ILE A 183 -3.97 -1.77 9.28
C ILE A 183 -3.33 -2.01 7.92
N ALA A 184 -2.25 -1.30 7.58
CA ALA A 184 -1.47 -1.57 6.37
C ALA A 184 -0.93 -3.00 6.36
N SER A 185 -0.43 -3.49 7.50
CA SER A 185 0.06 -4.86 7.63
C SER A 185 -1.07 -5.89 7.59
N VAL A 186 -2.24 -5.60 8.20
CA VAL A 186 -3.44 -6.46 8.09
C VAL A 186 -3.85 -6.64 6.64
N VAL A 187 -3.91 -5.55 5.85
CA VAL A 187 -4.30 -5.58 4.44
C VAL A 187 -3.22 -6.23 3.58
N SER A 188 -1.95 -6.09 3.92
CA SER A 188 -0.83 -6.75 3.22
C SER A 188 -0.74 -8.25 3.49
N ALA A 189 -1.33 -8.73 4.59
CA ALA A 189 -1.23 -10.13 4.97
C ALA A 189 -1.97 -11.03 3.96
N PRO A 190 -1.37 -12.15 3.51
CA PRO A 190 -1.99 -13.04 2.52
C PRO A 190 -3.39 -13.53 2.91
N ILE A 191 -3.66 -13.68 4.20
CA ILE A 191 -4.96 -14.11 4.70
C ILE A 191 -6.08 -13.09 4.41
N PHE A 192 -5.74 -11.79 4.35
CA PHE A 192 -6.69 -10.75 3.98
C PHE A 192 -7.15 -10.93 2.52
N GLU A 193 -6.22 -11.09 1.58
CA GLU A 193 -6.53 -11.29 0.17
C GLU A 193 -7.32 -12.58 -0.07
N ILE A 194 -6.93 -13.69 0.57
CA ILE A 194 -7.67 -14.96 0.51
C ILE A 194 -9.11 -14.77 1.01
N THR A 195 -9.29 -14.02 2.11
CA THR A 195 -10.61 -13.78 2.70
C THR A 195 -11.46 -12.87 1.80
N LYS A 196 -10.86 -11.79 1.27
CA LYS A 196 -11.46 -10.89 0.29
C LYS A 196 -11.96 -11.66 -0.93
N ASP A 197 -11.10 -12.50 -1.51
CA ASP A 197 -11.45 -13.29 -2.71
C ASP A 197 -12.55 -14.32 -2.46
N ARG A 198 -12.56 -14.92 -1.29
CA ARG A 198 -13.63 -15.86 -0.88
C ARG A 198 -14.99 -15.17 -0.71
N LEU A 199 -15.01 -13.95 -0.20
CA LEU A 199 -16.23 -13.17 0.02
C LEU A 199 -16.69 -12.44 -1.24
N SER A 200 -15.81 -12.28 -2.22
CA SER A 200 -16.12 -11.57 -3.47
C SER A 200 -17.27 -12.24 -4.24
N HIS A 201 -18.26 -11.45 -4.64
CA HIS A 201 -19.41 -11.88 -5.41
C HIS A 201 -19.73 -10.91 -6.57
N GLY A 202 -20.63 -11.29 -7.46
CA GLY A 202 -21.03 -10.52 -8.64
C GLY A 202 -21.03 -11.37 -9.90
N ALA A 203 -21.93 -11.06 -10.84
CA ALA A 203 -22.14 -11.86 -12.05
C ALA A 203 -21.06 -11.62 -13.11
N THR A 204 -20.66 -10.36 -13.33
CA THR A 204 -19.70 -9.98 -14.39
C THR A 204 -18.34 -9.63 -13.82
N GLN A 205 -18.30 -8.86 -12.74
CA GLN A 205 -17.08 -8.52 -12.01
C GLN A 205 -17.30 -8.88 -10.54
N GLN A 206 -16.52 -9.85 -10.06
CA GLN A 206 -16.57 -10.24 -8.66
C GLN A 206 -15.72 -9.28 -7.83
N GLY A 207 -16.27 -8.81 -6.72
CA GLY A 207 -15.61 -7.92 -5.79
C GLY A 207 -16.33 -7.87 -4.46
N ILE A 208 -15.76 -7.17 -3.49
CA ILE A 208 -16.35 -7.01 -2.15
C ILE A 208 -17.04 -5.66 -1.99
N GLY A 209 -18.06 -5.65 -1.15
CA GLY A 209 -18.79 -4.47 -0.69
C GLY A 209 -18.76 -4.32 0.83
N ASP A 210 -19.59 -3.40 1.33
CA ASP A 210 -19.67 -3.06 2.76
C ASP A 210 -20.13 -4.27 3.60
N ASP A 211 -21.10 -5.01 3.11
CA ASP A 211 -21.63 -6.21 3.79
C ASP A 211 -20.55 -7.29 3.94
N ASP A 212 -19.66 -7.40 2.94
CA ASP A 212 -18.57 -8.38 2.99
C ASP A 212 -17.53 -8.00 4.03
N LEU A 213 -17.19 -6.71 4.12
CA LEU A 213 -16.26 -6.19 5.15
C LEU A 213 -16.81 -6.38 6.57
N ALA A 214 -18.12 -6.33 6.75
CA ALA A 214 -18.76 -6.62 8.03
C ALA A 214 -18.55 -8.09 8.47
N ASN A 215 -18.24 -8.99 7.54
CA ASN A 215 -17.95 -10.40 7.80
C ASN A 215 -16.45 -10.72 7.98
N ILE A 216 -15.57 -9.74 7.78
CA ILE A 216 -14.12 -9.90 8.02
C ILE A 216 -13.80 -9.52 9.46
N PRO A 217 -13.37 -10.48 10.31
CA PRO A 217 -12.98 -10.18 11.67
C PRO A 217 -11.67 -9.39 11.69
N LEU A 218 -11.61 -8.40 12.58
CA LEU A 218 -10.44 -7.58 12.85
C LEU A 218 -10.02 -7.75 14.31
N LEU A 219 -8.80 -8.17 14.53
CA LEU A 219 -8.19 -8.18 15.85
C LEU A 219 -7.80 -6.75 16.22
N VAL A 220 -8.21 -6.27 17.38
CA VAL A 220 -7.93 -4.92 17.85
C VAL A 220 -7.02 -5.01 19.07
N PRO A 221 -5.71 -4.73 18.92
CA PRO A 221 -4.74 -4.73 20.00
C PRO A 221 -5.02 -3.57 20.98
N ASP A 222 -4.41 -3.64 22.14
CA ASP A 222 -4.37 -2.51 23.08
C ASP A 222 -3.50 -1.36 22.51
N GLU A 223 -3.74 -0.15 23.00
CA GLU A 223 -3.05 1.06 22.55
C GLU A 223 -1.53 0.99 22.75
N THR A 224 -1.08 0.38 23.86
CA THR A 224 0.36 0.22 24.13
C THR A 224 1.04 -0.63 23.06
N THR A 225 0.41 -1.73 22.67
CA THR A 225 0.93 -2.60 21.61
C THR A 225 0.91 -1.90 20.25
N LEU A 226 -0.16 -1.15 19.93
CA LEU A 226 -0.23 -0.35 18.71
C LEU A 226 0.86 0.71 18.67
N THR A 227 1.09 1.43 19.76
CA THR A 227 2.17 2.44 19.85
C THR A 227 3.53 1.83 19.63
N LYS A 228 3.83 0.71 20.27
CA LYS A 228 5.10 0.00 20.05
C LYS A 228 5.26 -0.50 18.62
N TYR A 229 4.18 -1.00 18.00
CA TYR A 229 4.19 -1.45 16.62
C TYR A 229 4.42 -0.29 15.65
N HIS A 230 3.71 0.82 15.84
CA HIS A 230 3.95 2.05 15.10
C HIS A 230 5.41 2.47 15.15
N GLU A 231 5.99 2.59 16.36
CA GLU A 231 7.40 2.98 16.53
C GLU A 231 8.38 2.00 15.86
N ALA A 232 8.08 0.71 15.88
CA ALA A 232 8.92 -0.32 15.27
C ALA A 232 8.84 -0.35 13.74
N THR A 233 7.71 0.09 13.14
CA THR A 233 7.43 -0.15 11.70
C THR A 233 7.27 1.12 10.86
N LYS A 234 7.01 2.30 11.46
CA LYS A 234 6.84 3.56 10.72
C LYS A 234 8.00 3.89 9.78
N GLY A 235 9.24 3.57 10.18
CA GLY A 235 10.43 3.81 9.35
C GLY A 235 10.45 2.98 8.07
N PHE A 236 9.97 1.73 8.13
CA PHE A 236 9.85 0.85 6.95
C PHE A 236 8.82 1.40 5.96
N PHE A 237 7.63 1.77 6.44
CA PHE A 237 6.58 2.35 5.58
C PHE A 237 7.02 3.69 4.99
N SER A 238 7.70 4.54 5.75
CA SER A 238 8.28 5.79 5.24
C SER A 238 9.29 5.54 4.12
N GLN A 239 10.18 4.57 4.29
CA GLN A 239 11.17 4.23 3.27
C GLN A 239 10.51 3.67 2.00
N ILE A 240 9.53 2.75 2.13
CA ILE A 240 8.77 2.21 1.00
C ILE A 240 8.09 3.34 0.23
N SER A 241 7.41 4.26 0.92
CA SER A 241 6.72 5.39 0.30
C SER A 241 7.67 6.30 -0.47
N ASN A 242 8.82 6.65 0.12
CA ASN A 242 9.86 7.45 -0.54
C ASN A 242 10.39 6.75 -1.80
N ASN A 243 10.67 5.45 -1.72
CA ASN A 243 11.16 4.67 -2.85
C ASN A 243 10.11 4.61 -4.00
N ILE A 244 8.82 4.47 -3.69
CA ILE A 244 7.74 4.50 -4.69
C ILE A 244 7.70 5.85 -5.39
N LEU A 245 7.76 6.96 -4.66
CA LEU A 245 7.76 8.31 -5.25
C LEU A 245 9.01 8.57 -6.08
N GLU A 246 10.19 8.13 -5.61
CA GLU A 246 11.42 8.29 -6.37
C GLU A 246 11.42 7.44 -7.64
N ASN A 247 10.96 6.19 -7.59
CA ASN A 247 10.76 5.38 -8.79
C ASN A 247 9.85 6.05 -9.80
N LYS A 248 8.72 6.59 -9.33
CA LYS A 248 7.79 7.32 -10.20
C LYS A 248 8.48 8.51 -10.87
N ARG A 249 9.31 9.26 -10.14
CA ARG A 249 10.09 10.38 -10.66
C ARG A 249 11.13 9.93 -11.68
N LEU A 250 11.87 8.87 -11.39
CA LEU A 250 12.90 8.32 -12.30
C LEU A 250 12.27 7.85 -13.61
N ILE A 251 11.14 7.13 -13.54
CA ILE A 251 10.38 6.71 -14.72
C ILE A 251 9.94 7.91 -15.56
N ALA A 252 9.42 8.96 -14.95
CA ALA A 252 9.00 10.17 -15.65
C ALA A 252 10.20 10.87 -16.34
N VAL A 253 11.33 11.00 -15.64
CA VAL A 253 12.56 11.58 -16.20
C VAL A 253 13.08 10.74 -17.36
N ARG A 254 13.15 9.43 -17.21
CA ARG A 254 13.55 8.49 -18.27
C ARG A 254 12.67 8.64 -19.50
N ASN A 255 11.35 8.60 -19.33
CA ASN A 255 10.39 8.70 -20.42
C ASN A 255 10.45 10.06 -21.13
N PHE A 256 10.82 11.12 -20.42
CA PHE A 256 11.07 12.44 -21.01
C PHE A 256 12.38 12.52 -21.78
N LEU A 257 13.47 12.01 -21.22
CA LEU A 257 14.82 12.14 -21.82
C LEU A 257 15.05 11.16 -22.98
N LEU A 258 14.48 9.98 -22.92
CA LEU A 258 14.74 8.93 -23.89
C LEU A 258 14.45 9.35 -25.34
N PRO A 259 13.28 9.95 -25.69
CA PRO A 259 13.02 10.44 -27.04
C PRO A 259 13.99 11.57 -27.47
N LEU A 260 14.40 12.44 -26.53
CA LEU A 260 15.31 13.54 -26.83
C LEU A 260 16.73 13.02 -27.21
N LEU A 261 17.21 12.01 -26.46
CA LEU A 261 18.48 11.36 -26.76
C LEU A 261 18.44 10.58 -28.08
N MET A 262 17.35 9.86 -28.33
CA MET A 262 17.16 9.10 -29.58
C MET A 262 17.11 10.00 -30.82
N ASN A 263 16.55 11.20 -30.71
CA ASN A 263 16.43 12.15 -31.79
C ASN A 263 17.67 13.10 -31.92
N GLY A 264 18.69 12.92 -31.10
CA GLY A 264 19.89 13.78 -31.07
C GLY A 264 19.60 15.22 -30.60
N GLN A 265 18.47 15.45 -29.94
CA GLN A 265 18.10 16.75 -29.38
C GLN A 265 18.75 17.04 -28.01
N ALA A 266 19.26 16.01 -27.37
CA ALA A 266 20.07 16.10 -26.17
C ALA A 266 21.33 15.23 -26.33
N THR A 267 22.42 15.65 -25.71
CA THR A 267 23.67 14.88 -25.65
C THR A 267 24.10 14.76 -24.19
N ILE A 268 24.78 13.67 -23.86
CA ILE A 268 25.41 13.51 -22.55
C ILE A 268 26.75 14.26 -22.61
N ALA A 269 26.93 15.23 -21.71
CA ALA A 269 28.23 15.89 -21.55
C ALA A 269 29.25 14.87 -21.02
N GLU A 270 30.45 14.85 -21.62
CA GLU A 270 31.58 14.03 -21.18
C GLU A 270 32.10 14.45 -19.81
#